data_1add2fc2ba173597dd7c126bdb21f23a
#
_entry.id   1add2fc2ba173597dd7c126bdb21f23a
#
_cell.length_a   1.000
_cell.length_b   1.000
_cell.length_c   1.000
_cell.angle_alpha   90.00
_cell.angle_beta   90.00
_cell.angle_gamma   90.00
#
_symmetry.space_group_name_H-M   'P 1'
#
loop_
_entity.id
_entity.type
_entity.pdbx_description
1 polymer ?
#
loop_
_entity_poly.entity_id
_entity_poly.type
_entity_poly.pdbx_seq_one_letter_code
_entity_poly.pdbx_strand_id
1 'polypeptide(L)'
;KKVRKLKIEEKYYLKIQNLLGEFSKSKIKLVQKSEIDNLTKNNHQGIIIDMEDYQYTSLNKILDRGDDKILILDHILDPHNFGAIIRTAVAAGFNAIIIPNDRQVLVNSTVIKTSVGAVFDIDIVLVTNLNNTIKTLKDNGFWIFGTVMNGEDYREVDYNGKTCLIIGNEEKGISKLVKENCDFLVTIPISPKIDSLNASVAAGILIYEVVRSRK
;
A
#
# COMPACT_ATOMS: atom_id res chain seq x y z
N LYS A 1 10.39 -14.52 -1.83
CA LYS A 1 9.60 -14.08 -2.99
C LYS A 1 10.22 -14.71 -4.23
N LYS A 2 9.46 -15.51 -4.97
CA LYS A 2 10.07 -16.36 -5.99
C LYS A 2 10.00 -15.68 -7.36
N VAL A 3 11.14 -15.18 -7.82
CA VAL A 3 11.33 -14.81 -9.23
C VAL A 3 11.47 -16.10 -10.04
N ARG A 4 10.62 -16.26 -11.06
CA ARG A 4 10.65 -17.39 -11.98
C ARG A 4 11.70 -17.18 -13.04
N LYS A 5 11.73 -15.99 -13.65
CA LYS A 5 12.62 -15.65 -14.74
C LYS A 5 12.91 -14.15 -14.78
N LEU A 6 14.11 -13.80 -15.20
CA LEU A 6 14.56 -12.44 -15.41
C LEU A 6 15.07 -12.29 -16.85
N LYS A 7 14.46 -11.40 -17.63
CA LYS A 7 14.96 -11.01 -18.94
C LYS A 7 15.60 -9.64 -18.84
N ILE A 8 16.85 -9.54 -19.30
CA ILE A 8 17.67 -8.32 -19.23
C ILE A 8 18.19 -8.02 -20.63
N GLU A 9 18.02 -6.79 -21.07
CA GLU A 9 18.67 -6.31 -22.28
C GLU A 9 20.19 -6.32 -22.10
N GLU A 10 20.93 -6.92 -23.02
CA GLU A 10 22.37 -7.18 -22.89
C GLU A 10 23.17 -5.95 -22.45
N LYS A 11 22.85 -4.76 -23.01
CA LYS A 11 23.57 -3.52 -22.65
C LYS A 11 23.43 -3.09 -21.18
N TYR A 12 22.39 -3.56 -20.46
CA TYR A 12 22.17 -3.23 -19.05
C TYR A 12 22.74 -4.29 -18.10
N TYR A 13 23.05 -5.49 -18.59
CA TYR A 13 23.49 -6.60 -17.73
C TYR A 13 24.72 -6.24 -16.90
N LEU A 14 25.75 -5.65 -17.51
CA LEU A 14 26.97 -5.25 -16.80
C LEU A 14 26.71 -4.21 -15.70
N LYS A 15 25.70 -3.33 -15.91
CA LYS A 15 25.35 -2.29 -14.92
C LYS A 15 24.67 -2.84 -13.67
N ILE A 16 23.94 -3.96 -13.81
CA ILE A 16 23.15 -4.51 -12.71
C ILE A 16 23.66 -5.85 -12.18
N GLN A 17 24.69 -6.44 -12.81
CA GLN A 17 25.20 -7.76 -12.41
C GLN A 17 25.59 -7.82 -10.92
N ASN A 18 26.14 -6.73 -10.36
CA ASN A 18 26.50 -6.65 -8.95
C ASN A 18 25.26 -6.60 -8.02
N LEU A 19 24.10 -6.13 -8.53
CA LEU A 19 22.86 -6.10 -7.78
C LEU A 19 22.15 -7.47 -7.77
N LEU A 20 22.50 -8.33 -8.73
CA LEU A 20 21.90 -9.66 -8.84
C LEU A 20 22.40 -10.62 -7.75
N GLY A 21 23.57 -10.35 -7.14
CA GLY A 21 24.10 -11.10 -6.02
C GLY A 21 24.07 -12.61 -6.26
N GLU A 22 23.45 -13.34 -5.32
CA GLU A 22 23.27 -14.80 -5.40
C GLU A 22 22.12 -15.25 -6.31
N PHE A 23 21.50 -14.31 -7.08
CA PHE A 23 20.42 -14.69 -7.98
C PHE A 23 20.88 -15.70 -9.02
N SER A 24 20.19 -16.84 -9.11
CA SER A 24 20.59 -17.95 -9.97
C SER A 24 20.75 -17.53 -11.43
N LYS A 25 21.96 -17.67 -11.96
CA LYS A 25 22.26 -17.36 -13.38
C LYS A 25 21.35 -18.13 -14.35
N SER A 26 20.88 -19.32 -13.99
CA SER A 26 19.97 -20.14 -14.81
C SER A 26 18.59 -19.49 -15.02
N LYS A 27 18.22 -18.54 -14.17
CA LYS A 27 16.96 -17.78 -14.29
C LYS A 27 17.12 -16.48 -15.09
N ILE A 28 18.33 -16.10 -15.46
CA ILE A 28 18.62 -14.88 -16.21
C ILE A 28 18.69 -15.23 -17.70
N LYS A 29 17.93 -14.52 -18.52
CA LYS A 29 18.04 -14.56 -19.98
C LYS A 29 18.45 -13.18 -20.47
N LEU A 30 19.61 -13.11 -21.13
CA LEU A 30 20.01 -11.92 -21.88
C LEU A 30 19.24 -11.88 -23.19
N VAL A 31 18.71 -10.72 -23.56
CA VAL A 31 17.82 -10.55 -24.71
C VAL A 31 18.10 -9.23 -25.43
N GLN A 32 17.70 -9.18 -26.70
CA GLN A 32 17.70 -7.93 -27.47
C GLN A 32 16.52 -7.05 -27.06
N LYS A 33 16.66 -5.73 -27.24
CA LYS A 33 15.59 -4.77 -26.94
C LYS A 33 14.26 -5.13 -27.59
N SER A 34 14.28 -5.57 -28.84
CA SER A 34 13.08 -5.96 -29.60
C SER A 34 12.31 -7.11 -28.95
N GLU A 35 12.98 -8.06 -28.29
CA GLU A 35 12.29 -9.15 -27.56
C GLU A 35 11.50 -8.60 -26.37
N ILE A 36 12.03 -7.60 -25.67
CA ILE A 36 11.34 -6.95 -24.54
C ILE A 36 10.19 -6.08 -25.05
N ASP A 37 10.41 -5.27 -26.11
CA ASP A 37 9.40 -4.40 -26.72
C ASP A 37 8.17 -5.19 -27.24
N ASN A 38 8.37 -6.45 -27.64
CA ASN A 38 7.29 -7.36 -28.04
C ASN A 38 6.48 -7.92 -26.86
N LEU A 39 7.06 -7.98 -25.66
CA LEU A 39 6.39 -8.50 -24.48
C LEU A 39 5.57 -7.45 -23.74
N THR A 40 5.94 -6.18 -23.84
CA THR A 40 5.24 -5.09 -23.17
C THR A 40 5.40 -3.77 -23.92
N LYS A 41 4.34 -2.96 -23.90
CA LYS A 41 4.36 -1.57 -24.36
C LYS A 41 4.70 -0.57 -23.25
N ASN A 42 4.76 -1.04 -22.02
CA ASN A 42 5.10 -0.21 -20.86
C ASN A 42 6.60 0.14 -20.86
N ASN A 43 6.95 1.22 -20.16
CA ASN A 43 8.35 1.58 -19.94
C ASN A 43 9.05 0.51 -19.09
N HIS A 44 9.78 -0.41 -19.72
CA HIS A 44 10.42 -1.57 -19.11
C HIS A 44 11.88 -1.32 -18.68
N GLN A 45 12.48 -0.22 -19.12
CA GLN A 45 13.88 0.13 -18.80
C GLN A 45 14.90 -0.99 -19.06
N GLY A 46 14.61 -1.89 -20.02
CA GLY A 46 15.48 -3.01 -20.41
C GLY A 46 15.42 -4.23 -19.49
N ILE A 47 14.44 -4.32 -18.58
CA ILE A 47 14.32 -5.43 -17.64
C ILE A 47 12.85 -5.88 -17.55
N ILE A 48 12.63 -7.20 -17.63
CA ILE A 48 11.35 -7.83 -17.29
C ILE A 48 11.60 -8.92 -16.27
N ILE A 49 10.80 -8.88 -15.20
CA ILE A 49 10.82 -9.86 -14.12
C ILE A 49 9.51 -10.66 -14.17
N ASP A 50 9.60 -11.96 -14.40
CA ASP A 50 8.51 -12.90 -14.24
C ASP A 50 8.54 -13.44 -12.81
N MET A 51 7.46 -13.21 -12.07
CA MET A 51 7.34 -13.55 -10.65
C MET A 51 6.13 -14.43 -10.41
N GLU A 52 6.17 -15.17 -9.30
CA GLU A 52 4.95 -15.79 -8.76
C GLU A 52 3.94 -14.71 -8.34
N ASP A 53 2.66 -15.09 -8.32
CA ASP A 53 1.59 -14.22 -7.87
C ASP A 53 1.88 -13.69 -6.45
N TYR A 54 1.48 -12.45 -6.20
CA TYR A 54 1.66 -11.85 -4.88
C TYR A 54 0.89 -12.63 -3.82
N GLN A 55 1.57 -12.96 -2.72
CA GLN A 55 0.98 -13.70 -1.61
C GLN A 55 0.54 -12.72 -0.52
N TYR A 56 -0.76 -12.67 -0.29
CA TYR A 56 -1.37 -11.86 0.77
C TYR A 56 -1.19 -12.54 2.13
N THR A 57 -1.04 -11.71 3.15
CA THR A 57 -0.93 -12.16 4.55
C THR A 57 -2.32 -12.27 5.19
N SER A 58 -2.50 -13.15 6.17
CA SER A 58 -3.74 -13.22 6.94
C SER A 58 -3.79 -12.16 8.06
N LEU A 59 -5.01 -11.73 8.43
CA LEU A 59 -5.22 -10.79 9.53
C LEU A 59 -4.64 -11.34 10.86
N ASN A 60 -4.87 -12.61 11.16
CA ASN A 60 -4.36 -13.22 12.39
C ASN A 60 -2.84 -13.11 12.50
N LYS A 61 -2.10 -13.31 11.41
CA LYS A 61 -0.63 -13.24 11.44
C LYS A 61 -0.11 -11.86 11.87
N ILE A 62 -0.75 -10.77 11.44
CA ILE A 62 -0.33 -9.42 11.84
C ILE A 62 -0.74 -9.11 13.29
N LEU A 63 -1.88 -9.63 13.75
CA LEU A 63 -2.33 -9.50 15.15
C LEU A 63 -1.43 -10.28 16.12
N ASP A 64 -1.10 -11.54 15.78
CA ASP A 64 -0.22 -12.41 16.59
C ASP A 64 1.19 -11.84 16.72
N ARG A 65 1.68 -11.11 15.71
CA ARG A 65 2.99 -10.44 15.73
C ARG A 65 3.00 -9.20 16.66
N GLY A 66 1.83 -8.69 17.01
CA GLY A 66 1.71 -7.49 17.84
C GLY A 66 1.89 -6.18 17.07
N ASP A 67 1.58 -6.18 15.78
CA ASP A 67 1.59 -4.97 14.95
C ASP A 67 0.72 -3.88 15.59
N ASP A 68 1.16 -2.62 15.49
CA ASP A 68 0.54 -1.50 16.20
C ASP A 68 0.17 -0.32 15.28
N LYS A 69 0.61 -0.35 14.02
CA LYS A 69 0.29 0.66 12.99
C LYS A 69 -0.22 -0.02 11.73
N ILE A 70 -1.51 0.05 11.52
CA ILE A 70 -2.20 -0.57 10.40
C ILE A 70 -2.88 0.50 9.56
N LEU A 71 -2.86 0.32 8.26
CA LEU A 71 -3.61 1.13 7.31
C LEU A 71 -4.73 0.29 6.68
N ILE A 72 -5.94 0.81 6.61
CA ILE A 72 -7.02 0.26 5.77
C ILE A 72 -7.19 1.16 4.56
N LEU A 73 -7.29 0.57 3.38
CA LEU A 73 -7.66 1.28 2.15
C LEU A 73 -9.06 0.83 1.72
N ASP A 74 -10.02 1.75 1.82
CA ASP A 74 -11.41 1.49 1.52
C ASP A 74 -11.70 1.79 0.04
N HIS A 75 -11.51 0.78 -0.84
CA HIS A 75 -11.80 0.82 -2.27
C HIS A 75 -10.94 1.82 -3.09
N ILE A 76 -9.62 1.81 -2.90
CA ILE A 76 -8.69 2.54 -3.77
C ILE A 76 -8.62 1.81 -5.13
N LEU A 77 -8.91 2.51 -6.23
CA LEU A 77 -9.01 1.91 -7.56
C LEU A 77 -7.76 2.14 -8.41
N ASP A 78 -7.06 3.25 -8.20
CA ASP A 78 -5.87 3.58 -8.99
C ASP A 78 -4.62 2.86 -8.44
N PRO A 79 -3.96 2.01 -9.28
CA PRO A 79 -2.72 1.33 -8.88
C PRO A 79 -1.56 2.29 -8.60
N HIS A 80 -1.56 3.51 -9.16
CA HIS A 80 -0.54 4.51 -8.86
C HIS A 80 -0.72 5.06 -7.44
N ASN A 81 -1.95 5.37 -7.04
CA ASN A 81 -2.25 5.79 -5.67
C ASN A 81 -1.93 4.68 -4.67
N PHE A 82 -2.35 3.44 -4.96
CA PHE A 82 -2.05 2.30 -4.09
C PHE A 82 -0.54 2.10 -3.91
N GLY A 83 0.23 2.12 -5.00
CA GLY A 83 1.69 1.99 -4.93
C GLY A 83 2.37 3.14 -4.17
N ALA A 84 1.92 4.39 -4.36
CA ALA A 84 2.44 5.55 -3.63
C ALA A 84 2.13 5.48 -2.13
N ILE A 85 0.91 5.05 -1.76
CA ILE A 85 0.51 4.86 -0.36
C ILE A 85 1.37 3.77 0.29
N ILE A 86 1.56 2.61 -0.37
CA ILE A 86 2.43 1.53 0.12
C ILE A 86 3.84 2.07 0.41
N ARG A 87 4.43 2.79 -0.54
CA ARG A 87 5.78 3.36 -0.39
C ARG A 87 5.87 4.28 0.82
N THR A 88 4.88 5.13 1.02
CA THR A 88 4.81 6.07 2.15
C THR A 88 4.61 5.32 3.47
N ALA A 89 3.74 4.33 3.52
CA ALA A 89 3.48 3.51 4.70
C ALA A 89 4.73 2.76 5.17
N VAL A 90 5.46 2.15 4.24
CA VAL A 90 6.76 1.51 4.53
C VAL A 90 7.78 2.51 5.07
N ALA A 91 7.92 3.66 4.41
CA ALA A 91 8.85 4.70 4.85
C ALA A 91 8.53 5.25 6.24
N ALA A 92 7.25 5.28 6.61
CA ALA A 92 6.76 5.72 7.93
C ALA A 92 6.74 4.60 8.99
N GLY A 93 7.12 3.38 8.63
CA GLY A 93 7.16 2.23 9.56
C GLY A 93 5.79 1.69 9.94
N PHE A 94 4.80 1.75 9.04
CA PHE A 94 3.55 1.01 9.20
C PHE A 94 3.81 -0.49 8.98
N ASN A 95 3.08 -1.32 9.72
CA ASN A 95 3.32 -2.76 9.77
C ASN A 95 2.55 -3.52 8.69
N ALA A 96 1.31 -3.09 8.40
CA ALA A 96 0.45 -3.76 7.44
C ALA A 96 -0.54 -2.80 6.75
N ILE A 97 -1.00 -3.20 5.57
CA ILE A 97 -2.10 -2.56 4.85
C ILE A 97 -3.19 -3.60 4.62
N ILE A 98 -4.42 -3.26 4.99
CA ILE A 98 -5.61 -4.10 4.78
C ILE A 98 -6.42 -3.53 3.63
N ILE A 99 -6.82 -4.40 2.71
CA ILE A 99 -7.63 -4.05 1.56
C ILE A 99 -8.82 -5.02 1.41
N PRO A 100 -9.98 -4.56 0.92
CA PRO A 100 -11.07 -5.46 0.54
C PRO A 100 -10.72 -6.24 -0.73
N ASN A 101 -11.36 -7.39 -0.93
CA ASN A 101 -11.15 -8.23 -2.11
C ASN A 101 -11.99 -7.82 -3.32
N ASP A 102 -12.97 -6.95 -3.14
CA ASP A 102 -13.83 -6.43 -4.19
C ASP A 102 -13.66 -4.93 -4.39
N ARG A 103 -13.86 -4.45 -5.62
CA ARG A 103 -13.78 -3.01 -5.98
C ARG A 103 -12.56 -2.30 -5.42
N GLN A 104 -11.43 -2.98 -5.45
CA GLN A 104 -10.14 -2.53 -4.96
C GLN A 104 -9.05 -2.99 -5.95
N VAL A 105 -8.10 -2.13 -6.25
CA VAL A 105 -6.93 -2.56 -7.01
C VAL A 105 -6.09 -3.54 -6.20
N LEU A 106 -5.83 -4.69 -6.77
CA LEU A 106 -4.96 -5.72 -6.20
C LEU A 106 -3.48 -5.43 -6.56
N VAL A 107 -2.56 -6.08 -5.83
CA VAL A 107 -1.13 -5.98 -6.14
C VAL A 107 -0.87 -6.53 -7.55
N ASN A 108 -0.38 -5.67 -8.41
CA ASN A 108 -0.04 -5.97 -9.81
C ASN A 108 1.30 -5.31 -10.18
N SER A 109 1.73 -5.47 -11.42
CA SER A 109 3.01 -4.92 -11.91
C SER A 109 3.12 -3.39 -11.77
N THR A 110 2.01 -2.66 -11.92
CA THR A 110 1.99 -1.20 -11.75
C THR A 110 2.18 -0.83 -10.28
N VAL A 111 1.49 -1.50 -9.36
CA VAL A 111 1.65 -1.31 -7.91
C VAL A 111 3.09 -1.61 -7.47
N ILE A 112 3.67 -2.73 -7.93
CA ILE A 112 5.06 -3.08 -7.63
C ILE A 112 6.02 -1.98 -8.11
N LYS A 113 5.80 -1.47 -9.32
CA LYS A 113 6.64 -0.43 -9.91
C LYS A 113 6.48 0.91 -9.20
N THR A 114 5.27 1.36 -8.94
CA THR A 114 4.99 2.65 -8.30
C THR A 114 5.38 2.68 -6.82
N SER A 115 5.26 1.55 -6.13
CA SER A 115 5.81 1.40 -4.78
C SER A 115 7.34 1.27 -4.74
N VAL A 116 8.02 1.22 -5.91
CA VAL A 116 9.48 1.00 -6.02
C VAL A 116 9.90 -0.29 -5.30
N GLY A 117 9.04 -1.31 -5.31
CA GLY A 117 9.27 -2.58 -4.63
C GLY A 117 8.92 -2.60 -3.13
N ALA A 118 8.58 -1.46 -2.51
CA ALA A 118 8.21 -1.39 -1.09
C ALA A 118 7.02 -2.30 -0.71
N VAL A 119 6.17 -2.68 -1.66
CA VAL A 119 5.11 -3.68 -1.45
C VAL A 119 5.62 -5.01 -0.91
N PHE A 120 6.90 -5.26 -1.04
CA PHE A 120 7.54 -6.46 -0.53
C PHE A 120 8.08 -6.32 0.92
N ASP A 121 8.06 -5.14 1.48
CA ASP A 121 8.58 -4.82 2.81
C ASP A 121 7.45 -4.53 3.82
N ILE A 122 6.19 -4.69 3.40
CA ILE A 122 5.00 -4.55 4.23
C ILE A 122 4.04 -5.70 3.96
N ASP A 123 3.28 -6.12 4.96
CA ASP A 123 2.23 -7.13 4.77
C ASP A 123 0.96 -6.51 4.19
N ILE A 124 0.47 -7.05 3.08
CA ILE A 124 -0.84 -6.70 2.53
C ILE A 124 -1.82 -7.82 2.92
N VAL A 125 -2.89 -7.44 3.63
CA VAL A 125 -3.95 -8.35 4.07
C VAL A 125 -5.18 -8.16 3.19
N LEU A 126 -5.65 -9.23 2.57
CA LEU A 126 -6.85 -9.24 1.75
C LEU A 126 -8.02 -9.77 2.56
N VAL A 127 -9.09 -8.97 2.69
CA VAL A 127 -10.27 -9.30 3.49
C VAL A 127 -11.55 -9.24 2.68
N THR A 128 -12.56 -10.02 3.07
CA THR A 128 -13.87 -10.03 2.41
C THR A 128 -14.82 -8.96 2.96
N ASN A 129 -14.59 -8.48 4.20
CA ASN A 129 -15.49 -7.54 4.87
C ASN A 129 -14.72 -6.60 5.81
N LEU A 130 -14.62 -5.33 5.44
CA LEU A 130 -13.92 -4.32 6.23
C LEU A 130 -14.56 -4.10 7.60
N ASN A 131 -15.90 -4.14 7.72
CA ASN A 131 -16.57 -3.89 8.99
C ASN A 131 -16.28 -4.98 10.03
N ASN A 132 -16.29 -6.25 9.60
CA ASN A 132 -15.89 -7.37 10.46
C ASN A 132 -14.41 -7.26 10.85
N THR A 133 -13.57 -6.85 9.93
CA THR A 133 -12.14 -6.62 10.17
C THR A 133 -11.92 -5.50 11.19
N ILE A 134 -12.62 -4.38 11.05
CA ILE A 134 -12.57 -3.25 12.00
C ILE A 134 -12.99 -3.72 13.40
N LYS A 135 -14.06 -4.50 13.51
CA LYS A 135 -14.48 -5.07 14.79
C LYS A 135 -13.37 -5.93 15.40
N THR A 136 -12.77 -6.83 14.61
CA THR A 136 -11.65 -7.66 15.08
C THR A 136 -10.46 -6.81 15.53
N LEU A 137 -10.13 -5.72 14.83
CA LEU A 137 -9.06 -4.80 15.24
C LEU A 137 -9.39 -4.13 16.56
N LYS A 138 -10.62 -3.64 16.78
CA LYS A 138 -11.07 -3.06 18.03
C LYS A 138 -10.96 -4.06 19.20
N ASP A 139 -11.41 -5.30 18.99
CA ASP A 139 -11.30 -6.39 19.96
C ASP A 139 -9.83 -6.70 20.34
N ASN A 140 -8.87 -6.28 19.48
CA ASN A 140 -7.42 -6.39 19.70
C ASN A 140 -6.76 -5.08 20.15
N GLY A 141 -7.57 -4.10 20.57
CA GLY A 141 -7.11 -2.85 21.19
C GLY A 141 -6.68 -1.76 20.21
N PHE A 142 -7.09 -1.83 18.93
CA PHE A 142 -6.84 -0.75 17.98
C PHE A 142 -7.89 0.37 18.10
N TRP A 143 -7.41 1.60 18.06
CA TRP A 143 -8.23 2.78 17.78
C TRP A 143 -8.36 2.98 16.29
N ILE A 144 -9.57 3.25 15.82
CA ILE A 144 -9.92 3.33 14.40
C ILE A 144 -10.16 4.78 14.00
N PHE A 145 -9.30 5.31 13.12
CA PHE A 145 -9.34 6.68 12.63
C PHE A 145 -9.79 6.69 11.16
N GLY A 146 -11.00 7.15 10.90
CA GLY A 146 -11.55 7.25 9.54
C GLY A 146 -11.35 8.64 8.94
N THR A 147 -10.88 8.72 7.70
CA THR A 147 -10.70 10.00 7.00
C THR A 147 -12.01 10.47 6.36
N VAL A 148 -12.42 11.71 6.65
CA VAL A 148 -13.64 12.32 6.14
C VAL A 148 -13.40 13.80 5.80
N MET A 149 -14.33 14.41 5.03
CA MET A 149 -14.25 15.84 4.70
C MET A 149 -14.59 16.73 5.90
N ASN A 150 -15.51 16.29 6.76
CA ASN A 150 -15.97 17.05 7.93
C ASN A 150 -15.75 16.20 9.18
N GLY A 151 -14.54 16.27 9.72
CA GLY A 151 -14.10 15.59 10.93
C GLY A 151 -13.36 16.54 11.85
N GLU A 152 -12.76 16.00 12.89
CA GLU A 152 -11.82 16.71 13.75
C GLU A 152 -10.51 16.98 12.99
N ASP A 153 -9.88 18.12 13.24
CA ASP A 153 -8.59 18.43 12.63
C ASP A 153 -7.58 17.34 13.02
N TYR A 154 -6.99 16.70 12.01
CA TYR A 154 -6.07 15.57 12.20
C TYR A 154 -4.90 15.87 13.15
N ARG A 155 -4.56 17.16 13.33
CA ARG A 155 -3.44 17.62 14.19
C ARG A 155 -3.80 17.65 15.67
N GLU A 156 -5.08 17.65 15.99
CA GLU A 156 -5.61 17.79 17.36
C GLU A 156 -5.99 16.43 17.97
N VAL A 157 -5.91 15.36 17.18
CA VAL A 157 -6.27 14.00 17.59
C VAL A 157 -5.04 13.26 18.17
N ASP A 158 -5.26 12.50 19.22
CA ASP A 158 -4.24 11.64 19.82
C ASP A 158 -4.18 10.27 19.14
N TYR A 159 -3.06 9.96 18.49
CA TYR A 159 -2.82 8.67 17.82
C TYR A 159 -1.98 7.69 18.65
N ASN A 160 -1.82 7.90 19.95
CA ASN A 160 -1.08 6.98 20.80
C ASN A 160 -1.78 5.60 20.91
N GLY A 161 -0.98 4.55 21.14
CA GLY A 161 -1.48 3.17 21.20
C GLY A 161 -1.56 2.48 19.85
N LYS A 162 -2.28 1.37 19.77
CA LYS A 162 -2.49 0.65 18.51
C LYS A 162 -3.42 1.45 17.62
N THR A 163 -2.93 1.84 16.44
CA THR A 163 -3.63 2.75 15.53
C THR A 163 -3.96 2.07 14.21
N CYS A 164 -5.22 2.15 13.81
CA CYS A 164 -5.68 1.81 12.47
C CYS A 164 -6.20 3.06 11.76
N LEU A 165 -5.49 3.55 10.75
CA LEU A 165 -5.91 4.66 9.91
C LEU A 165 -6.65 4.14 8.67
N ILE A 166 -7.79 4.73 8.32
CA ILE A 166 -8.58 4.35 7.16
C ILE A 166 -8.57 5.49 6.13
N ILE A 167 -8.08 5.18 4.93
CA ILE A 167 -8.11 6.07 3.77
C ILE A 167 -9.19 5.58 2.82
N GLY A 168 -10.10 6.47 2.45
CA GLY A 168 -11.21 6.18 1.56
C GLY A 168 -10.89 6.38 0.07
N ASN A 169 -11.84 5.97 -0.74
CA ASN A 169 -11.85 6.20 -2.18
C ASN A 169 -11.82 7.70 -2.52
N GLU A 170 -11.22 8.04 -3.65
CA GLU A 170 -11.00 9.44 -4.10
C GLU A 170 -12.31 10.22 -4.31
N GLU A 171 -13.36 9.55 -4.79
CA GLU A 171 -14.64 10.18 -5.11
C GLU A 171 -15.64 10.07 -3.96
N LYS A 172 -15.69 8.91 -3.29
CA LYS A 172 -16.73 8.55 -2.32
C LYS A 172 -16.29 8.67 -0.87
N GLY A 173 -14.98 8.82 -0.63
CA GLY A 173 -14.42 8.72 0.71
C GLY A 173 -14.55 7.32 1.30
N ILE A 174 -14.60 7.21 2.62
CA ILE A 174 -14.85 5.94 3.31
C ILE A 174 -16.36 5.60 3.25
N SER A 175 -16.65 4.30 3.12
CA SER A 175 -18.03 3.82 3.04
C SER A 175 -18.81 4.09 4.33
N LYS A 176 -20.14 4.24 4.21
CA LYS A 176 -21.01 4.63 5.33
C LYS A 176 -20.83 3.73 6.56
N LEU A 177 -20.89 2.41 6.36
CA LEU A 177 -20.73 1.44 7.47
C LEU A 177 -19.32 1.47 8.07
N VAL A 178 -18.28 1.69 7.26
CA VAL A 178 -16.91 1.87 7.76
C VAL A 178 -16.84 3.11 8.63
N LYS A 179 -17.42 4.24 8.17
CA LYS A 179 -17.49 5.49 8.93
C LYS A 179 -18.18 5.32 10.30
N GLU A 180 -19.30 4.60 10.35
CA GLU A 180 -20.06 4.33 11.56
C GLU A 180 -19.27 3.45 12.58
N ASN A 181 -18.30 2.68 12.10
CA ASN A 181 -17.45 1.83 12.93
C ASN A 181 -16.13 2.50 13.36
N CYS A 182 -15.83 3.73 12.91
CA CYS A 182 -14.66 4.47 13.38
C CYS A 182 -14.86 4.99 14.81
N ASP A 183 -13.77 5.07 15.56
CA ASP A 183 -13.76 5.71 16.89
C ASP A 183 -13.58 7.23 16.74
N PHE A 184 -12.77 7.63 15.75
CA PHE A 184 -12.49 9.03 15.43
C PHE A 184 -12.68 9.27 13.93
N LEU A 185 -13.25 10.43 13.60
CA LEU A 185 -13.37 10.91 12.24
C LEU A 185 -12.47 12.13 12.08
N VAL A 186 -11.43 12.00 11.25
CA VAL A 186 -10.41 13.02 11.07
C VAL A 186 -10.48 13.67 9.70
N THR A 187 -10.15 14.93 9.62
CA THR A 187 -10.09 15.69 8.37
C THR A 187 -8.75 16.40 8.22
N ILE A 188 -8.31 16.56 6.99
CA ILE A 188 -7.24 17.49 6.62
C ILE A 188 -7.91 18.79 6.23
N PRO A 189 -7.71 19.91 6.96
CA PRO A 189 -8.27 21.20 6.53
C PRO A 189 -7.72 21.62 5.17
N ILE A 190 -8.61 21.86 4.22
CA ILE A 190 -8.28 22.28 2.86
C ILE A 190 -8.98 23.58 2.51
N SER A 191 -8.43 24.31 1.54
CA SER A 191 -9.08 25.50 1.00
C SER A 191 -10.43 25.17 0.34
N PRO A 192 -11.48 25.99 0.52
CA PRO A 192 -12.76 25.79 -0.14
C PRO A 192 -12.72 25.93 -1.67
N LYS A 193 -11.57 26.20 -2.24
CA LYS A 193 -11.35 26.27 -3.70
C LYS A 193 -11.22 24.90 -4.36
N ILE A 194 -11.04 23.85 -3.59
CA ILE A 194 -10.91 22.47 -4.06
C ILE A 194 -11.75 21.55 -3.18
N ASP A 195 -12.28 20.49 -3.78
CA ASP A 195 -13.19 19.56 -3.09
C ASP A 195 -12.46 18.47 -2.31
N SER A 196 -11.25 18.05 -2.75
CA SER A 196 -10.50 16.98 -2.12
C SER A 196 -9.00 17.03 -2.47
N LEU A 197 -8.19 16.31 -1.70
CA LEU A 197 -6.81 15.97 -2.06
C LEU A 197 -6.78 14.61 -2.78
N ASN A 198 -5.75 14.41 -3.60
CA ASN A 198 -5.45 13.06 -4.09
C ASN A 198 -5.26 12.09 -2.92
N ALA A 199 -5.78 10.86 -3.04
CA ALA A 199 -5.78 9.87 -1.96
C ALA A 199 -4.37 9.55 -1.43
N SER A 200 -3.38 9.46 -2.30
CA SER A 200 -1.99 9.18 -1.86
C SER A 200 -1.35 10.37 -1.14
N VAL A 201 -1.74 11.60 -1.50
CA VAL A 201 -1.30 12.82 -0.81
C VAL A 201 -1.93 12.89 0.58
N ALA A 202 -3.25 12.71 0.67
CA ALA A 202 -3.97 12.68 1.95
C ALA A 202 -3.42 11.59 2.87
N ALA A 203 -3.22 10.38 2.33
CA ALA A 203 -2.60 9.27 3.07
C ALA A 203 -1.20 9.64 3.59
N GLY A 204 -0.38 10.30 2.77
CA GLY A 204 0.97 10.72 3.18
C GLY A 204 0.97 11.68 4.36
N ILE A 205 0.09 12.68 4.34
CA ILE A 205 -0.06 13.66 5.43
C ILE A 205 -0.44 12.93 6.73
N LEU A 206 -1.49 12.10 6.68
CA LEU A 206 -2.04 11.44 7.87
C LEU A 206 -1.12 10.33 8.41
N ILE A 207 -0.47 9.56 7.53
CA ILE A 207 0.52 8.54 7.91
C ILE A 207 1.66 9.17 8.73
N TYR A 208 2.20 10.29 8.27
CA TYR A 208 3.29 10.98 8.99
C TYR A 208 2.80 11.68 10.24
N GLU A 209 1.54 12.11 10.32
CA GLU A 209 0.97 12.63 11.55
C GLU A 209 0.86 11.55 12.63
N VAL A 210 0.37 10.36 12.28
CA VAL A 210 0.34 9.20 13.19
C VAL A 210 1.74 8.91 13.75
N VAL A 211 2.79 9.00 12.93
CA VAL A 211 4.16 8.75 13.40
C VAL A 211 4.70 9.91 14.26
N ARG A 212 4.40 11.15 13.88
CA ARG A 212 4.85 12.36 14.60
C ARG A 212 4.26 12.45 16.01
N SER A 213 2.97 12.14 16.15
CA SER A 213 2.24 12.29 17.42
C SER A 213 2.55 11.18 18.43
N ARG A 214 3.12 10.07 17.99
CA ARG A 214 3.55 8.98 18.87
C ARG A 214 4.94 9.31 19.46
N LYS A 215 4.95 9.68 20.71
CA LYS A 215 6.17 9.95 21.51
C LYS A 215 6.59 8.74 22.32
#